data_e7596421fd6411eb1b775cacd3ca0682
#
_entry.id   e7596421fd6411eb1b775cacd3ca0682
#
_cell.length_a   1.000
_cell.length_b   1.000
_cell.length_c   1.000
_cell.angle_alpha   90.00
_cell.angle_beta   90.00
_cell.angle_gamma   90.00
#
_symmetry.space_group_name_H-M   'P 1'
#
loop_
_entity.id
_entity.type
_entity.pdbx_description
1 polymer ?
#
loop_
_entity_poly.entity_id
_entity_poly.type
_entity_poly.pdbx_seq_one_letter_code
_entity_poly.pdbx_strand_id
1 'polypeptide(L)'
;MHKPQEFVELRSEEVQEILGTPPGWLVRWGTAIVAVGFVIIFAAAWFVRYPDVVSVNVEITTATPPVEIVARSDGRITRLLVSDTAQVKTNQILAILLNTANYRDVLFLDSCVGSWRNFKVEDFRALHLPDSLNLGDLQIDYSSFVRLMNDFQFGRGSLTASYRSNVGSIQLQINQLEQSIVFEQKALNRVNEQLKNEEETYANQKALYEQGITSKAEFEKERTKLADLERQRDQYEDNVLEKRREIISLKNNIDKASFGQQESSSSASTLLINSLNMLYTGIDRWKQSFLITAPIEGKLSL
;
A
#
# COMPACT_ATOMS: atom_id res chain seq x y z
N MET A 1 6.23 -47.82 103.04
CA MET A 1 4.96 -47.64 103.73
C MET A 1 3.83 -47.73 102.70
N HIS A 2 2.99 -48.63 102.93
CA HIS A 2 1.58 -48.88 102.54
C HIS A 2 1.28 -49.47 101.17
N LYS A 3 1.06 -50.75 101.16
CA LYS A 3 0.02 -51.47 100.36
C LYS A 3 -1.38 -50.89 100.67
N PRO A 4 -2.33 -50.94 99.73
CA PRO A 4 -3.17 -52.14 99.72
C PRO A 4 -3.65 -52.48 98.29
N GLN A 5 -3.90 -53.65 98.06
CA GLN A 5 -5.09 -54.55 98.05
C GLN A 5 -5.72 -54.69 96.70
N GLU A 6 -5.60 -55.84 96.30
CA GLU A 6 -6.28 -56.77 95.43
C GLU A 6 -7.82 -56.64 95.46
N PHE A 7 -8.47 -56.47 94.28
CA PHE A 7 -9.88 -56.89 94.14
C PHE A 7 -9.92 -57.87 92.96
N VAL A 8 -10.10 -59.10 93.28
CA VAL A 8 -10.50 -60.17 92.39
C VAL A 8 -11.99 -60.06 92.14
N GLU A 9 -12.43 -59.67 91.01
CA GLU A 9 -13.81 -59.91 90.61
C GLU A 9 -13.90 -61.29 89.92
N LEU A 10 -14.56 -62.20 90.62
CA LEU A 10 -15.02 -63.48 90.09
C LEU A 10 -16.08 -63.27 89.02
N ARG A 11 -15.70 -63.43 87.80
CA ARG A 11 -16.69 -63.57 86.73
C ARG A 11 -17.25 -64.97 86.75
N SER A 12 -18.58 -65.04 86.81
CA SER A 12 -19.37 -66.25 86.84
C SER A 12 -19.05 -67.23 85.71
N GLU A 13 -19.08 -68.54 86.06
CA GLU A 13 -18.83 -69.70 85.17
C GLU A 13 -19.66 -69.78 83.88
N GLU A 14 -20.73 -68.98 83.75
CA GLU A 14 -21.65 -68.99 82.62
C GLU A 14 -21.05 -68.27 81.39
N VAL A 15 -19.95 -67.51 81.48
CA VAL A 15 -19.35 -66.82 80.31
C VAL A 15 -18.27 -67.69 79.64
N GLN A 16 -17.82 -68.76 80.22
CA GLN A 16 -16.82 -69.66 79.63
C GLN A 16 -17.39 -70.76 78.72
N GLU A 17 -18.70 -70.98 78.76
CA GLU A 17 -19.30 -71.99 77.99
C GLU A 17 -19.75 -71.55 76.55
N ILE A 18 -19.68 -70.23 76.26
CA ILE A 18 -20.03 -69.67 74.93
C ILE A 18 -18.79 -69.55 74.04
N LEU A 19 -17.60 -69.71 74.55
CA LEU A 19 -16.34 -69.70 73.77
C LEU A 19 -15.82 -71.10 73.50
N GLY A 20 -16.74 -72.01 73.09
CA GLY A 20 -16.32 -73.31 72.60
C GLY A 20 -15.45 -73.15 71.41
N THR A 21 -14.19 -73.58 71.48
CA THR A 21 -13.29 -73.61 70.33
C THR A 21 -13.91 -74.39 69.21
N PRO A 22 -14.10 -73.74 68.04
CA PRO A 22 -14.67 -74.45 66.85
C PRO A 22 -13.78 -75.65 66.51
N PRO A 23 -14.30 -76.79 66.16
CA PRO A 23 -13.48 -77.97 65.84
C PRO A 23 -12.50 -77.62 64.73
N GLY A 24 -11.22 -77.75 64.96
CA GLY A 24 -10.14 -77.27 64.09
C GLY A 24 -10.14 -77.82 62.65
N TRP A 25 -10.88 -78.87 62.43
CA TRP A 25 -11.09 -79.38 61.10
C TRP A 25 -12.04 -78.55 60.30
N LEU A 26 -13.12 -77.96 60.86
CA LEU A 26 -14.11 -77.10 60.26
C LEU A 26 -13.50 -75.78 59.84
N VAL A 27 -12.60 -75.20 60.67
CA VAL A 27 -11.88 -73.96 60.32
C VAL A 27 -10.87 -74.22 59.18
N ARG A 28 -10.10 -75.31 59.22
CA ARG A 28 -9.14 -75.70 58.19
C ARG A 28 -9.81 -76.00 56.82
N TRP A 29 -10.89 -76.71 56.84
CA TRP A 29 -11.62 -77.00 55.58
C TRP A 29 -12.46 -75.82 55.10
N GLY A 30 -13.06 -75.07 56.01
CA GLY A 30 -13.82 -73.87 55.67
C GLY A 30 -12.92 -72.80 55.02
N THR A 31 -11.76 -72.52 55.62
CA THR A 31 -10.81 -71.56 55.05
C THR A 31 -10.21 -72.10 53.74
N ALA A 32 -9.99 -73.41 53.59
CA ALA A 32 -9.52 -74.01 52.34
C ALA A 32 -10.56 -73.88 51.23
N ILE A 33 -11.84 -74.11 51.50
CA ILE A 33 -12.93 -73.96 50.53
C ILE A 33 -13.05 -72.49 50.05
N VAL A 34 -13.00 -71.58 50.98
CA VAL A 34 -13.01 -70.10 50.68
C VAL A 34 -11.81 -69.70 49.84
N ALA A 35 -10.59 -70.19 50.23
CA ALA A 35 -9.39 -69.93 49.47
C ALA A 35 -9.45 -70.46 48.01
N VAL A 36 -9.96 -71.74 47.85
CA VAL A 36 -10.20 -72.30 46.50
C VAL A 36 -11.24 -71.48 45.72
N GLY A 37 -12.28 -71.02 46.38
CA GLY A 37 -13.30 -70.13 45.76
C GLY A 37 -12.65 -68.83 45.22
N PHE A 38 -11.80 -68.20 46.04
CA PHE A 38 -11.06 -67.01 45.56
C PHE A 38 -10.12 -67.31 44.40
N VAL A 39 -9.40 -68.43 44.44
CA VAL A 39 -8.53 -68.83 43.34
C VAL A 39 -9.32 -69.06 42.04
N ILE A 40 -10.49 -69.67 42.13
CA ILE A 40 -11.38 -69.86 41.00
C ILE A 40 -11.88 -68.53 40.44
N ILE A 41 -12.26 -67.59 41.33
CA ILE A 41 -12.72 -66.24 40.92
C ILE A 41 -11.58 -65.49 40.27
N PHE A 42 -10.36 -65.53 40.84
CA PHE A 42 -9.19 -64.88 40.23
C PHE A 42 -8.81 -65.54 38.90
N ALA A 43 -8.88 -66.86 38.79
CA ALA A 43 -8.63 -67.58 37.52
C ALA A 43 -9.71 -67.22 36.48
N ALA A 44 -10.96 -67.15 36.88
CA ALA A 44 -12.05 -66.71 35.98
C ALA A 44 -11.88 -65.27 35.53
N ALA A 45 -11.52 -64.36 36.48
CA ALA A 45 -11.24 -62.94 36.18
C ALA A 45 -10.05 -62.77 35.21
N TRP A 46 -9.00 -63.65 35.34
CA TRP A 46 -7.88 -63.67 34.39
C TRP A 46 -8.30 -64.15 33.00
N PHE A 47 -9.23 -65.05 32.88
CA PHE A 47 -9.67 -65.64 31.61
C PHE A 47 -10.74 -64.79 30.90
N VAL A 48 -11.54 -64.02 31.64
CA VAL A 48 -12.58 -63.17 31.09
C VAL A 48 -11.98 -61.84 30.60
N ARG A 49 -11.74 -61.73 29.32
CA ARG A 49 -11.40 -60.46 28.66
C ARG A 49 -12.67 -59.70 28.38
N TYR A 50 -12.81 -58.54 28.95
CA TYR A 50 -13.90 -57.63 28.64
C TYR A 50 -13.50 -56.82 27.35
N PRO A 51 -14.26 -56.91 26.26
CA PRO A 51 -14.02 -56.06 25.15
C PRO A 51 -14.48 -54.63 25.48
N ASP A 52 -13.54 -53.67 25.38
CA ASP A 52 -13.91 -52.26 25.44
C ASP A 52 -14.68 -51.92 24.15
N VAL A 53 -15.97 -51.69 24.27
CA VAL A 53 -16.82 -51.24 23.18
C VAL A 53 -16.89 -49.72 23.22
N VAL A 54 -16.13 -49.09 22.34
CA VAL A 54 -16.24 -47.66 22.05
C VAL A 54 -17.32 -47.48 21.01
N SER A 55 -18.45 -46.94 21.39
CA SER A 55 -19.49 -46.57 20.44
C SER A 55 -19.10 -45.27 19.77
N VAL A 56 -18.75 -45.32 18.50
CA VAL A 56 -18.42 -44.18 17.64
C VAL A 56 -19.55 -43.97 16.66
N ASN A 57 -20.08 -42.75 16.62
CA ASN A 57 -20.99 -42.37 15.55
C ASN A 57 -20.18 -42.21 14.28
N VAL A 58 -20.39 -43.06 13.32
CA VAL A 58 -19.75 -42.95 11.98
C VAL A 58 -20.79 -42.41 11.03
N GLU A 59 -20.48 -41.21 10.52
CA GLU A 59 -21.26 -40.64 9.43
C GLU A 59 -20.55 -40.97 8.12
N ILE A 60 -21.24 -41.68 7.23
CA ILE A 60 -20.73 -42.03 5.91
C ILE A 60 -20.96 -40.83 5.01
N THR A 61 -19.89 -40.09 4.70
CA THR A 61 -19.90 -38.97 3.75
C THR A 61 -19.11 -39.31 2.50
N THR A 62 -19.36 -38.60 1.42
CA THR A 62 -18.63 -38.74 0.18
C THR A 62 -17.27 -38.03 0.30
N ALA A 63 -16.29 -38.31 -0.59
CA ALA A 63 -15.00 -37.65 -0.63
C ALA A 63 -15.11 -36.13 -0.85
N THR A 64 -16.19 -35.69 -1.50
CA THR A 64 -16.61 -34.29 -1.67
C THR A 64 -18.01 -34.13 -1.09
N PRO A 65 -18.15 -33.69 0.18
CA PRO A 65 -19.48 -33.52 0.78
C PRO A 65 -20.26 -32.43 0.03
N PRO A 66 -21.61 -32.50 0.03
CA PRO A 66 -22.42 -31.45 -0.56
C PRO A 66 -22.18 -30.13 0.16
N VAL A 67 -21.99 -29.06 -0.61
CA VAL A 67 -21.78 -27.71 -0.10
C VAL A 67 -23.05 -26.92 -0.29
N GLU A 68 -23.56 -26.36 0.79
CA GLU A 68 -24.71 -25.46 0.74
C GLU A 68 -24.29 -24.11 0.15
N ILE A 69 -25.02 -23.64 -0.84
CA ILE A 69 -24.76 -22.36 -1.52
C ILE A 69 -25.69 -21.32 -0.91
N VAL A 70 -25.13 -20.43 -0.11
CA VAL A 70 -25.84 -19.35 0.56
C VAL A 70 -25.51 -18.01 -0.09
N ALA A 71 -26.53 -17.18 -0.31
CA ALA A 71 -26.35 -15.80 -0.76
C ALA A 71 -25.65 -14.98 0.35
N ARG A 72 -24.70 -14.13 -0.04
CA ARG A 72 -23.95 -13.27 0.91
C ARG A 72 -24.72 -12.02 1.33
N SER A 73 -25.78 -11.67 0.57
CA SER A 73 -26.67 -10.56 0.90
C SER A 73 -28.13 -11.00 0.80
N ASP A 74 -28.97 -10.39 1.61
CA ASP A 74 -30.40 -10.57 1.53
C ASP A 74 -30.94 -9.94 0.25
N GLY A 75 -31.84 -10.65 -0.43
CA GLY A 75 -32.42 -10.16 -1.66
C GLY A 75 -33.33 -11.16 -2.33
N ARG A 76 -34.04 -10.69 -3.37
CA ARG A 76 -34.91 -11.53 -4.20
C ARG A 76 -34.14 -12.00 -5.43
N ILE A 77 -34.20 -13.28 -5.75
CA ILE A 77 -33.63 -13.79 -7.01
C ILE A 77 -34.44 -13.24 -8.19
N THR A 78 -33.75 -12.48 -9.04
CA THR A 78 -34.35 -11.94 -10.27
C THR A 78 -34.25 -12.92 -11.41
N ARG A 79 -33.16 -13.66 -11.49
CA ARG A 79 -32.90 -14.61 -12.58
C ARG A 79 -32.09 -15.79 -12.06
N LEU A 80 -32.60 -17.00 -12.37
CA LEU A 80 -31.89 -18.26 -12.23
C LEU A 80 -31.32 -18.63 -13.60
N LEU A 81 -30.00 -18.88 -13.66
CA LEU A 81 -29.27 -19.12 -14.93
C LEU A 81 -29.03 -20.62 -15.18
N VAL A 82 -29.30 -21.46 -14.21
CA VAL A 82 -29.09 -22.90 -14.25
C VAL A 82 -30.39 -23.63 -13.87
N SER A 83 -30.59 -24.82 -14.43
CA SER A 83 -31.70 -25.69 -14.08
C SER A 83 -31.35 -26.64 -12.94
N ASP A 84 -32.36 -27.18 -12.28
CA ASP A 84 -32.15 -28.25 -11.31
C ASP A 84 -31.40 -29.43 -11.93
N THR A 85 -30.55 -30.09 -11.15
CA THR A 85 -29.69 -31.20 -11.57
C THR A 85 -28.64 -30.89 -12.63
N ALA A 86 -28.43 -29.61 -12.99
CA ALA A 86 -27.41 -29.22 -13.94
C ALA A 86 -25.99 -29.42 -13.40
N GLN A 87 -25.09 -29.78 -14.29
CA GLN A 87 -23.66 -29.81 -13.97
C GLN A 87 -23.08 -28.40 -14.02
N VAL A 88 -22.47 -27.97 -12.95
CA VAL A 88 -21.90 -26.62 -12.81
C VAL A 88 -20.40 -26.67 -12.57
N LYS A 89 -19.70 -25.65 -13.05
CA LYS A 89 -18.25 -25.47 -12.84
C LYS A 89 -17.98 -24.52 -11.68
N THR A 90 -16.81 -24.63 -11.08
CA THR A 90 -16.34 -23.68 -10.07
C THR A 90 -16.42 -22.23 -10.59
N ASN A 91 -16.92 -21.31 -9.79
CA ASN A 91 -17.19 -19.90 -10.09
C ASN A 91 -18.23 -19.64 -11.19
N GLN A 92 -18.99 -20.65 -11.63
CA GLN A 92 -20.10 -20.45 -12.54
C GLN A 92 -21.23 -19.68 -11.84
N ILE A 93 -21.76 -18.64 -12.52
CA ILE A 93 -22.91 -17.85 -12.00
C ILE A 93 -24.17 -18.71 -12.09
N LEU A 94 -24.81 -18.89 -10.95
CA LEU A 94 -26.01 -19.71 -10.79
C LEU A 94 -27.29 -18.86 -10.80
N ALA A 95 -27.27 -17.77 -10.04
CA ALA A 95 -28.40 -16.87 -9.92
C ALA A 95 -27.95 -15.42 -9.71
N ILE A 96 -28.86 -14.50 -9.96
CA ILE A 96 -28.67 -13.07 -9.85
C ILE A 96 -29.75 -12.52 -8.91
N LEU A 97 -29.32 -11.79 -7.88
CA LEU A 97 -30.19 -11.07 -6.97
C LEU A 97 -30.68 -9.76 -7.59
N LEU A 98 -31.84 -9.31 -7.14
CA LEU A 98 -32.42 -8.04 -7.56
C LEU A 98 -31.50 -6.88 -7.20
N ASN A 99 -31.12 -6.09 -8.19
CA ASN A 99 -30.34 -4.87 -8.03
C ASN A 99 -30.70 -3.86 -9.12
N THR A 100 -30.19 -2.64 -9.00
CA THR A 100 -30.45 -1.52 -9.92
C THR A 100 -29.61 -1.58 -11.20
N ALA A 101 -28.53 -2.37 -11.21
CA ALA A 101 -27.61 -2.49 -12.34
C ALA A 101 -28.05 -3.58 -13.34
N ASN A 102 -27.67 -3.41 -14.58
CA ASN A 102 -27.73 -4.48 -15.56
C ASN A 102 -26.49 -5.38 -15.40
N TYR A 103 -26.69 -6.62 -14.97
CA TYR A 103 -25.58 -7.55 -14.70
C TYR A 103 -24.65 -7.78 -15.91
N ARG A 104 -25.17 -7.70 -17.15
CA ARG A 104 -24.36 -7.87 -18.36
C ARG A 104 -23.38 -6.71 -18.53
N ASP A 105 -23.85 -5.49 -18.25
CA ASP A 105 -23.03 -4.29 -18.34
C ASP A 105 -21.94 -4.31 -17.27
N VAL A 106 -22.26 -4.79 -16.06
CA VAL A 106 -21.27 -4.94 -14.98
C VAL A 106 -20.24 -6.01 -15.34
N LEU A 107 -20.64 -7.19 -15.86
CA LEU A 107 -19.69 -8.23 -16.29
C LEU A 107 -18.83 -7.78 -17.47
N PHE A 108 -19.41 -7.02 -18.40
CA PHE A 108 -18.64 -6.42 -19.49
C PHE A 108 -17.59 -5.43 -18.96
N LEU A 109 -17.99 -4.55 -18.04
CA LEU A 109 -17.08 -3.63 -17.38
C LEU A 109 -16.00 -4.36 -16.58
N ASP A 110 -16.34 -5.45 -15.87
CA ASP A 110 -15.38 -6.31 -15.15
C ASP A 110 -14.29 -6.83 -16.08
N SER A 111 -14.67 -7.33 -17.27
CA SER A 111 -13.71 -7.80 -18.27
C SER A 111 -12.79 -6.69 -18.79
N CYS A 112 -13.35 -5.49 -19.00
CA CYS A 112 -12.58 -4.32 -19.40
C CYS A 112 -11.59 -3.90 -18.31
N VAL A 113 -12.06 -3.72 -17.08
CA VAL A 113 -11.25 -3.31 -15.93
C VAL A 113 -10.17 -4.34 -15.63
N GLY A 114 -10.47 -5.63 -15.76
CA GLY A 114 -9.50 -6.72 -15.63
C GLY A 114 -8.33 -6.58 -16.62
N SER A 115 -8.59 -6.16 -17.87
CA SER A 115 -7.54 -5.88 -18.85
C SER A 115 -6.77 -4.61 -18.53
N TRP A 116 -7.46 -3.55 -18.11
CA TRP A 116 -6.86 -2.23 -17.82
C TRP A 116 -5.89 -2.26 -16.63
N ARG A 117 -6.06 -3.17 -15.69
CA ARG A 117 -5.12 -3.35 -14.56
C ARG A 117 -3.70 -3.70 -14.99
N ASN A 118 -3.54 -4.31 -16.15
CA ASN A 118 -2.23 -4.66 -16.71
C ASN A 118 -1.63 -3.54 -17.57
N PHE A 119 -2.36 -2.44 -17.77
CA PHE A 119 -1.91 -1.31 -18.58
C PHE A 119 -0.85 -0.50 -17.84
N LYS A 120 0.12 0.00 -18.61
CA LYS A 120 0.97 1.09 -18.16
C LYS A 120 0.20 2.39 -18.24
N VAL A 121 0.65 3.38 -17.48
CA VAL A 121 -0.01 4.71 -17.43
C VAL A 121 -0.13 5.34 -18.83
N GLU A 122 0.81 5.05 -19.73
CA GLU A 122 0.82 5.54 -21.11
C GLU A 122 -0.32 4.96 -21.96
N ASP A 123 -0.70 3.70 -21.70
CA ASP A 123 -1.72 2.97 -22.48
C ASP A 123 -3.12 3.59 -22.29
N PHE A 124 -3.34 4.24 -21.14
CA PHE A 124 -4.62 4.94 -20.88
C PHE A 124 -4.87 6.14 -21.82
N ARG A 125 -3.88 6.63 -22.54
CA ARG A 125 -4.06 7.75 -23.47
C ARG A 125 -4.93 7.42 -24.66
N ALA A 126 -4.88 6.19 -25.15
CA ALA A 126 -5.61 5.72 -26.31
C ALA A 126 -6.86 4.91 -25.92
N LEU A 127 -7.14 4.79 -24.62
CA LEU A 127 -8.25 3.99 -24.14
C LEU A 127 -9.58 4.70 -24.43
N HIS A 128 -10.46 4.00 -25.13
CA HIS A 128 -11.85 4.41 -25.31
C HIS A 128 -12.70 3.71 -24.26
N LEU A 129 -13.44 4.49 -23.51
CA LEU A 129 -14.32 3.98 -22.47
C LEU A 129 -15.65 3.55 -23.07
N PRO A 130 -16.27 2.48 -22.55
CA PRO A 130 -17.61 2.07 -22.98
C PRO A 130 -18.64 3.15 -22.65
N ASP A 131 -19.48 3.46 -23.62
CA ASP A 131 -20.59 4.38 -23.45
C ASP A 131 -21.86 3.65 -22.98
N SER A 132 -22.73 4.35 -22.30
CA SER A 132 -24.11 3.94 -22.00
C SER A 132 -24.26 2.65 -21.20
N LEU A 133 -23.42 2.41 -20.18
CA LEU A 133 -23.56 1.31 -19.25
C LEU A 133 -24.57 1.64 -18.13
N ASN A 134 -25.46 0.67 -17.83
CA ASN A 134 -26.33 0.76 -16.68
C ASN A 134 -25.71 -0.01 -15.50
N LEU A 135 -25.00 0.72 -14.65
CA LEU A 135 -24.19 0.16 -13.57
C LEU A 135 -24.83 0.29 -12.17
N GLY A 136 -26.02 0.92 -12.06
CA GLY A 136 -26.68 1.14 -10.78
C GLY A 136 -25.76 1.89 -9.80
N ASP A 137 -25.53 1.32 -8.63
CA ASP A 137 -24.71 1.95 -7.58
C ASP A 137 -23.23 2.13 -8.00
N LEU A 138 -22.73 1.28 -8.89
CA LEU A 138 -21.36 1.38 -9.44
C LEU A 138 -21.20 2.57 -10.40
N GLN A 139 -22.30 3.23 -10.80
CA GLN A 139 -22.26 4.38 -11.70
C GLN A 139 -21.42 5.54 -11.13
N ILE A 140 -21.40 5.71 -9.82
CA ILE A 140 -20.63 6.75 -9.13
C ILE A 140 -19.13 6.51 -9.31
N ASP A 141 -18.68 5.29 -9.04
CA ASP A 141 -17.27 4.91 -9.17
C ASP A 141 -16.82 4.96 -10.63
N TYR A 142 -17.64 4.47 -11.55
CA TYR A 142 -17.36 4.52 -12.98
C TYR A 142 -17.28 5.96 -13.50
N SER A 143 -18.23 6.83 -13.13
CA SER A 143 -18.24 8.24 -13.54
C SER A 143 -17.02 9.00 -12.98
N SER A 144 -16.59 8.67 -11.77
CA SER A 144 -15.38 9.23 -11.18
C SER A 144 -14.14 8.80 -11.94
N PHE A 145 -14.04 7.52 -12.32
CA PHE A 145 -12.97 7.03 -13.17
C PHE A 145 -12.95 7.70 -14.55
N VAL A 146 -14.11 7.80 -15.21
CA VAL A 146 -14.26 8.47 -16.53
C VAL A 146 -13.79 9.93 -16.45
N ARG A 147 -14.19 10.66 -15.42
CA ARG A 147 -13.75 12.05 -15.22
C ARG A 147 -12.25 12.15 -15.07
N LEU A 148 -11.65 11.36 -14.17
CA LEU A 148 -10.20 11.37 -13.97
C LEU A 148 -9.43 10.91 -15.20
N MET A 149 -10.00 10.00 -15.98
CA MET A 149 -9.47 9.57 -17.25
C MET A 149 -9.46 10.72 -18.27
N ASN A 150 -10.55 11.44 -18.38
CA ASN A 150 -10.64 12.62 -19.25
C ASN A 150 -9.65 13.71 -18.80
N ASP A 151 -9.57 13.99 -17.51
CA ASP A 151 -8.60 14.93 -16.96
C ASP A 151 -7.16 14.49 -17.25
N PHE A 152 -6.88 13.19 -17.19
CA PHE A 152 -5.57 12.64 -17.52
C PHE A 152 -5.25 12.76 -19.02
N GLN A 153 -6.22 12.48 -19.90
CA GLN A 153 -6.03 12.55 -21.36
C GLN A 153 -5.89 14.00 -21.86
N PHE A 154 -6.78 14.88 -21.44
CA PHE A 154 -6.87 16.26 -21.91
C PHE A 154 -6.08 17.24 -21.05
N GLY A 155 -6.06 17.07 -19.74
CA GLY A 155 -5.35 17.94 -18.80
C GLY A 155 -3.85 17.97 -19.03
N ARG A 156 -3.23 16.82 -19.36
CA ARG A 156 -1.79 16.76 -19.69
C ARG A 156 -1.46 17.54 -20.96
N GLY A 157 -2.32 17.56 -21.96
CA GLY A 157 -2.14 18.35 -23.19
C GLY A 157 -2.06 19.84 -22.89
N SER A 158 -3.01 20.35 -22.13
CA SER A 158 -3.08 21.75 -21.71
C SER A 158 -1.92 22.17 -20.81
N LEU A 159 -1.62 21.37 -19.77
CA LEU A 159 -0.49 21.63 -18.87
C LEU A 159 0.86 21.61 -19.60
N THR A 160 1.05 20.68 -20.53
CA THR A 160 2.26 20.60 -21.33
C THR A 160 2.39 21.79 -22.29
N ALA A 161 1.31 22.24 -22.90
CA ALA A 161 1.31 23.41 -23.78
C ALA A 161 1.62 24.69 -22.97
N SER A 162 0.97 24.87 -21.84
CA SER A 162 1.22 26.00 -20.94
C SER A 162 2.66 26.02 -20.43
N TYR A 163 3.18 24.87 -19.96
CA TYR A 163 4.59 24.74 -19.59
C TYR A 163 5.54 25.10 -20.71
N ARG A 164 5.33 24.55 -21.92
CA ARG A 164 6.18 24.81 -23.09
C ARG A 164 6.17 26.29 -23.47
N SER A 165 5.02 26.94 -23.44
CA SER A 165 4.87 28.38 -23.69
C SER A 165 5.63 29.21 -22.65
N ASN A 166 5.48 28.89 -21.37
CA ASN A 166 6.16 29.59 -20.28
C ASN A 166 7.70 29.44 -20.37
N VAL A 167 8.18 28.21 -20.51
CA VAL A 167 9.62 27.94 -20.68
C VAL A 167 10.17 28.60 -21.94
N GLY A 168 9.41 28.59 -23.04
CA GLY A 168 9.80 29.26 -24.29
C GLY A 168 9.98 30.78 -24.10
N SER A 169 9.08 31.43 -23.38
CA SER A 169 9.19 32.86 -23.09
C SER A 169 10.40 33.19 -22.18
N ILE A 170 10.65 32.38 -21.15
CA ILE A 170 11.81 32.55 -20.28
C ILE A 170 13.11 32.32 -21.07
N GLN A 171 13.16 31.34 -21.95
CA GLN A 171 14.35 31.08 -22.79
C GLN A 171 14.64 32.24 -23.73
N LEU A 172 13.60 32.89 -24.28
CA LEU A 172 13.80 34.13 -25.08
C LEU A 172 14.41 35.27 -24.25
N GLN A 173 13.94 35.45 -23.01
CA GLN A 173 14.53 36.44 -22.09
C GLN A 173 15.99 36.12 -21.79
N ILE A 174 16.32 34.87 -21.51
CA ILE A 174 17.72 34.44 -21.28
C ILE A 174 18.58 34.79 -22.49
N ASN A 175 18.13 34.46 -23.72
CA ASN A 175 18.87 34.74 -24.94
C ASN A 175 19.10 36.25 -25.14
N GLN A 176 18.12 37.09 -24.81
CA GLN A 176 18.26 38.56 -24.85
C GLN A 176 19.31 39.06 -23.83
N LEU A 177 19.30 38.53 -22.62
CA LEU A 177 20.26 38.87 -21.60
C LEU A 177 21.69 38.41 -21.99
N GLU A 178 21.84 37.22 -22.57
CA GLU A 178 23.10 36.70 -23.06
C GLU A 178 23.69 37.60 -24.17
N GLN A 179 22.83 38.05 -25.11
CA GLN A 179 23.26 39.03 -26.14
C GLN A 179 23.68 40.35 -25.49
N SER A 180 22.93 40.85 -24.51
CA SER A 180 23.28 42.07 -23.79
C SER A 180 24.62 41.93 -23.04
N ILE A 181 24.89 40.78 -22.43
CA ILE A 181 26.20 40.50 -21.80
C ILE A 181 27.32 40.58 -22.82
N VAL A 182 27.15 40.07 -24.04
CA VAL A 182 28.17 40.15 -25.08
C VAL A 182 28.47 41.62 -25.46
N PHE A 183 27.44 42.49 -25.51
CA PHE A 183 27.64 43.93 -25.74
C PHE A 183 28.37 44.62 -24.60
N GLU A 184 27.97 44.34 -23.35
CA GLU A 184 28.66 44.88 -22.15
C GLU A 184 30.11 44.44 -22.07
N GLN A 185 30.40 43.16 -22.35
CA GLN A 185 31.77 42.65 -22.38
C GLN A 185 32.63 43.31 -23.43
N LYS A 186 32.09 43.62 -24.64
CA LYS A 186 32.81 44.38 -25.67
C LYS A 186 33.10 45.80 -25.20
N ALA A 187 32.14 46.43 -24.49
CA ALA A 187 32.36 47.75 -23.91
C ALA A 187 33.44 47.71 -22.81
N LEU A 188 33.35 46.73 -21.92
CA LEU A 188 34.35 46.50 -20.86
C LEU A 188 35.76 46.31 -21.44
N ASN A 189 35.91 45.51 -22.49
CA ASN A 189 37.21 45.32 -23.15
C ASN A 189 37.78 46.63 -23.67
N ARG A 190 36.96 47.50 -24.30
CA ARG A 190 37.38 48.83 -24.77
C ARG A 190 37.82 49.72 -23.61
N VAL A 191 37.07 49.71 -22.51
CA VAL A 191 37.43 50.51 -21.31
C VAL A 191 38.73 49.99 -20.70
N ASN A 192 38.95 48.69 -20.64
CA ASN A 192 40.18 48.08 -20.15
C ASN A 192 41.41 48.49 -21.02
N GLU A 193 41.29 48.58 -22.36
CA GLU A 193 42.32 49.07 -23.24
C GLU A 193 42.60 50.57 -22.98
N GLN A 194 41.52 51.36 -22.81
CA GLN A 194 41.66 52.75 -22.47
C GLN A 194 42.34 52.97 -21.11
N LEU A 195 41.90 52.16 -20.11
CA LEU A 195 42.49 52.20 -18.77
C LEU A 195 44.01 51.92 -18.79
N LYS A 196 44.42 50.87 -19.51
CA LYS A 196 45.82 50.52 -19.67
C LYS A 196 46.63 51.67 -20.24
N ASN A 197 46.17 52.36 -21.29
CA ASN A 197 46.83 53.48 -21.88
C ASN A 197 46.90 54.70 -20.93
N GLU A 198 45.82 54.93 -20.17
CA GLU A 198 45.75 56.01 -19.18
C GLU A 198 46.63 55.75 -17.98
N GLU A 199 46.77 54.50 -17.52
CA GLU A 199 47.69 54.05 -16.48
C GLU A 199 49.13 54.37 -16.86
N GLU A 200 49.54 54.12 -18.13
CA GLU A 200 50.86 54.49 -18.65
C GLU A 200 51.07 56.02 -18.68
N THR A 201 50.06 56.78 -19.13
CA THR A 201 50.04 58.21 -19.16
C THR A 201 50.17 58.83 -17.77
N TYR A 202 49.32 58.28 -16.83
CA TYR A 202 49.37 58.69 -15.42
C TYR A 202 50.76 58.45 -14.78
N ALA A 203 51.35 57.24 -15.03
CA ALA A 203 52.70 56.91 -14.52
C ALA A 203 53.77 57.91 -15.03
N ASN A 204 53.73 58.22 -16.32
CA ASN A 204 54.64 59.22 -16.90
C ASN A 204 54.44 60.62 -16.31
N GLN A 205 53.14 61.04 -16.17
CA GLN A 205 52.83 62.37 -15.63
C GLN A 205 53.16 62.46 -14.15
N LYS A 206 53.09 61.40 -13.39
CA LYS A 206 53.48 61.27 -11.98
C LYS A 206 55.01 61.47 -11.87
N ALA A 207 55.81 60.83 -12.72
CA ALA A 207 57.27 60.99 -12.74
C ALA A 207 57.71 62.44 -13.09
N LEU A 208 57.00 63.07 -14.03
CA LEU A 208 57.24 64.46 -14.39
C LEU A 208 56.88 65.45 -13.26
N TYR A 209 55.77 65.14 -12.53
CA TYR A 209 55.37 65.95 -11.38
C TYR A 209 56.38 65.83 -10.23
N GLU A 210 56.84 64.62 -9.93
CA GLU A 210 57.91 64.39 -8.92
C GLU A 210 59.21 65.09 -9.23
N GLN A 211 59.53 65.30 -10.52
CA GLN A 211 60.68 66.09 -11.00
C GLN A 211 60.43 67.62 -11.05
N GLY A 212 59.17 68.03 -10.69
CA GLY A 212 58.84 69.47 -10.71
C GLY A 212 58.60 70.06 -12.11
N ILE A 213 58.45 69.21 -13.15
CA ILE A 213 58.37 69.67 -14.57
C ILE A 213 56.89 70.02 -14.93
N THR A 214 55.92 69.34 -14.30
CA THR A 214 54.51 69.59 -14.59
C THR A 214 53.79 70.21 -13.38
N SER A 215 52.64 70.87 -13.64
CA SER A 215 51.88 71.53 -12.59
C SER A 215 51.00 70.52 -11.81
N LYS A 216 50.71 70.84 -10.54
CA LYS A 216 49.79 70.04 -9.73
C LYS A 216 48.40 69.90 -10.41
N ALA A 217 47.93 70.95 -11.08
CA ALA A 217 46.64 70.91 -11.74
C ALA A 217 46.58 69.89 -12.89
N GLU A 218 47.66 69.76 -13.67
CA GLU A 218 47.79 68.79 -14.75
C GLU A 218 47.84 67.35 -14.19
N PHE A 219 48.67 67.15 -13.16
CA PHE A 219 48.73 65.84 -12.48
C PHE A 219 47.38 65.39 -11.91
N GLU A 220 46.64 66.26 -11.19
CA GLU A 220 45.35 65.97 -10.65
C GLU A 220 44.28 65.70 -11.75
N LYS A 221 44.42 66.35 -12.92
CA LYS A 221 43.56 66.10 -14.07
C LYS A 221 43.72 64.66 -14.60
N GLU A 222 44.92 64.16 -14.74
CA GLU A 222 45.19 62.79 -15.22
C GLU A 222 44.77 61.75 -14.15
N ARG A 223 44.97 62.03 -12.86
CA ARG A 223 44.47 61.21 -11.77
C ARG A 223 42.96 61.09 -11.80
N THR A 224 42.22 62.16 -12.09
CA THR A 224 40.78 62.17 -12.20
C THR A 224 40.29 61.34 -13.38
N LYS A 225 40.93 61.43 -14.55
CA LYS A 225 40.64 60.64 -15.73
C LYS A 225 40.82 59.14 -15.46
N LEU A 226 41.93 58.77 -14.80
CA LEU A 226 42.20 57.38 -14.42
C LEU A 226 41.05 56.86 -13.50
N ALA A 227 40.69 57.59 -12.44
CA ALA A 227 39.63 57.25 -11.53
C ALA A 227 38.26 57.20 -12.20
N ASP A 228 37.97 57.98 -13.23
CA ASP A 228 36.73 57.95 -14.00
C ASP A 228 36.67 56.72 -14.87
N LEU A 229 37.78 56.28 -15.51
CA LEU A 229 37.85 55.05 -16.27
C LEU A 229 37.73 53.82 -15.39
N GLU A 230 38.36 53.80 -14.21
CA GLU A 230 38.19 52.73 -13.21
C GLU A 230 36.71 52.58 -12.81
N ARG A 231 36.03 53.67 -12.47
CA ARG A 231 34.60 53.65 -12.16
C ARG A 231 33.75 53.13 -13.32
N GLN A 232 34.09 53.51 -14.56
CA GLN A 232 33.37 53.04 -15.74
C GLN A 232 33.61 51.55 -15.99
N ARG A 233 34.84 51.04 -15.78
CA ARG A 233 35.12 49.61 -15.79
C ARG A 233 34.26 48.83 -14.76
N ASP A 234 34.25 49.28 -13.50
CA ASP A 234 33.51 48.66 -12.40
C ASP A 234 32.02 48.65 -12.71
N GLN A 235 31.47 49.69 -13.29
CA GLN A 235 30.05 49.74 -13.70
C GLN A 235 29.71 48.70 -14.79
N TYR A 236 30.61 48.51 -15.79
CA TYR A 236 30.39 47.48 -16.80
C TYR A 236 30.50 46.07 -16.20
N GLU A 237 31.41 45.82 -15.28
CA GLU A 237 31.55 44.56 -14.56
C GLU A 237 30.31 44.26 -13.75
N ASP A 238 29.81 45.23 -13.00
CA ASP A 238 28.58 45.07 -12.20
C ASP A 238 27.37 44.80 -13.08
N ASN A 239 27.23 45.49 -14.21
CA ASN A 239 26.14 45.24 -15.17
C ASN A 239 26.19 43.80 -15.71
N VAL A 240 27.36 43.27 -16.03
CA VAL A 240 27.52 41.88 -16.48
C VAL A 240 27.16 40.90 -15.37
N LEU A 241 27.59 41.16 -14.13
CA LEU A 241 27.27 40.32 -12.98
C LEU A 241 25.79 40.31 -12.67
N GLU A 242 25.12 41.46 -12.71
CA GLU A 242 23.66 41.56 -12.50
C GLU A 242 22.90 40.73 -13.53
N LYS A 243 23.21 40.90 -14.83
CA LYS A 243 22.56 40.12 -15.89
C LYS A 243 22.81 38.60 -15.74
N ARG A 244 24.01 38.19 -15.31
CA ARG A 244 24.30 36.77 -15.02
C ARG A 244 23.43 36.25 -13.87
N ARG A 245 23.26 37.04 -12.78
CA ARG A 245 22.37 36.66 -11.65
C ARG A 245 20.92 36.52 -12.11
N GLU A 246 20.47 37.41 -12.97
CA GLU A 246 19.14 37.35 -13.56
C GLU A 246 18.93 36.06 -14.39
N ILE A 247 19.92 35.70 -15.23
CA ILE A 247 19.89 34.44 -16.00
C ILE A 247 19.81 33.22 -15.07
N ILE A 248 20.57 33.20 -13.98
CA ILE A 248 20.50 32.11 -12.99
C ILE A 248 19.12 32.04 -12.38
N SER A 249 18.51 33.18 -12.02
CA SER A 249 17.14 33.23 -11.48
C SER A 249 16.12 32.69 -12.48
N LEU A 250 16.23 33.06 -13.75
CA LEU A 250 15.38 32.59 -14.83
C LEU A 250 15.53 31.07 -15.07
N LYS A 251 16.74 30.54 -15.03
CA LYS A 251 17.01 29.10 -15.12
C LYS A 251 16.38 28.35 -13.95
N ASN A 252 16.52 28.86 -12.72
CA ASN A 252 15.86 28.29 -11.56
C ASN A 252 14.32 28.28 -11.70
N ASN A 253 13.74 29.30 -12.36
CA ASN A 253 12.29 29.32 -12.63
C ASN A 253 11.87 28.25 -13.66
N ILE A 254 12.71 27.96 -14.66
CA ILE A 254 12.49 26.83 -15.58
C ILE A 254 12.51 25.51 -14.81
N ASP A 255 13.49 25.32 -13.95
CA ASP A 255 13.60 24.09 -13.14
C ASP A 255 12.38 23.90 -12.23
N LYS A 256 11.98 24.95 -11.52
CA LYS A 256 10.75 24.91 -10.69
C LYS A 256 9.51 24.58 -11.51
N ALA A 257 9.36 25.18 -12.69
CA ALA A 257 8.26 24.89 -13.59
C ALA A 257 8.27 23.43 -14.07
N SER A 258 9.45 22.85 -14.34
CA SER A 258 9.62 21.45 -14.74
C SER A 258 9.24 20.48 -13.62
N PHE A 259 9.67 20.76 -12.39
CA PHE A 259 9.28 19.98 -11.21
C PHE A 259 7.76 20.04 -10.99
N GLY A 260 7.16 21.22 -11.04
CA GLY A 260 5.71 21.38 -10.88
C GLY A 260 4.91 20.62 -11.95
N GLN A 261 5.39 20.60 -13.20
CA GLN A 261 4.76 19.81 -14.26
C GLN A 261 4.90 18.31 -14.00
N GLN A 262 6.06 17.84 -13.56
CA GLN A 262 6.30 16.44 -13.23
C GLN A 262 5.43 15.98 -12.07
N GLU A 263 5.34 16.77 -11.01
CA GLU A 263 4.51 16.50 -9.85
C GLU A 263 3.03 16.43 -10.21
N SER A 264 2.51 17.41 -10.98
CA SER A 264 1.13 17.40 -11.45
C SER A 264 0.81 16.17 -12.30
N SER A 265 1.73 15.78 -13.18
CA SER A 265 1.60 14.59 -14.02
C SER A 265 1.61 13.30 -13.19
N SER A 266 2.48 13.20 -12.19
CA SER A 266 2.56 12.06 -11.28
C SER A 266 1.29 11.94 -10.44
N SER A 267 0.82 13.06 -9.89
CA SER A 267 -0.40 13.11 -9.09
C SER A 267 -1.63 12.70 -9.90
N ALA A 268 -1.79 13.20 -11.13
CA ALA A 268 -2.87 12.80 -12.02
C ALA A 268 -2.85 11.29 -12.32
N SER A 269 -1.66 10.74 -12.56
CA SER A 269 -1.47 9.30 -12.79
C SER A 269 -1.87 8.48 -11.56
N THR A 270 -1.46 8.91 -10.38
CA THR A 270 -1.78 8.25 -9.11
C THR A 270 -3.29 8.27 -8.84
N LEU A 271 -3.94 9.41 -9.05
CA LEU A 271 -5.38 9.54 -8.90
C LEU A 271 -6.15 8.64 -9.85
N LEU A 272 -5.71 8.54 -11.12
CA LEU A 272 -6.30 7.64 -12.10
C LEU A 272 -6.18 6.17 -11.69
N ILE A 273 -4.99 5.73 -11.29
CA ILE A 273 -4.76 4.35 -10.84
C ILE A 273 -5.59 4.04 -9.59
N ASN A 274 -5.67 4.97 -8.63
CA ASN A 274 -6.47 4.80 -7.43
C ASN A 274 -7.96 4.67 -7.77
N SER A 275 -8.47 5.49 -8.69
CA SER A 275 -9.87 5.41 -9.12
C SER A 275 -10.18 4.09 -9.85
N LEU A 276 -9.24 3.58 -10.65
CA LEU A 276 -9.37 2.27 -11.28
C LEU A 276 -9.44 1.14 -10.23
N ASN A 277 -8.59 1.21 -9.21
CA ASN A 277 -8.61 0.24 -8.11
C ASN A 277 -9.91 0.31 -7.29
N MET A 278 -10.44 1.51 -7.05
CA MET A 278 -11.74 1.69 -6.41
C MET A 278 -12.87 1.07 -7.24
N LEU A 279 -12.88 1.33 -8.54
CA LEU A 279 -13.85 0.75 -9.48
C LEU A 279 -13.76 -0.78 -9.48
N TYR A 280 -12.56 -1.34 -9.56
CA TYR A 280 -12.35 -2.79 -9.49
C TYR A 280 -12.89 -3.38 -8.18
N THR A 281 -12.56 -2.77 -7.05
CA THR A 281 -13.03 -3.21 -5.73
C THR A 281 -14.55 -3.09 -5.61
N GLY A 282 -15.13 -2.04 -6.18
CA GLY A 282 -16.59 -1.86 -6.27
C GLY A 282 -17.25 -2.98 -7.07
N ILE A 283 -16.72 -3.30 -8.24
CA ILE A 283 -17.22 -4.40 -9.08
C ILE A 283 -17.12 -5.73 -8.36
N ASP A 284 -15.99 -6.01 -7.71
CA ASP A 284 -15.80 -7.27 -6.98
C ASP A 284 -16.77 -7.39 -5.81
N ARG A 285 -16.99 -6.31 -5.06
CA ARG A 285 -17.99 -6.24 -3.99
C ARG A 285 -19.39 -6.45 -4.54
N TRP A 286 -19.72 -5.83 -5.67
CA TRP A 286 -21.02 -6.00 -6.34
C TRP A 286 -21.23 -7.47 -6.77
N LYS A 287 -20.23 -8.11 -7.38
CA LYS A 287 -20.27 -9.54 -7.74
C LYS A 287 -20.54 -10.41 -6.51
N GLN A 288 -19.84 -10.16 -5.43
CA GLN A 288 -20.01 -10.92 -4.19
C GLN A 288 -21.41 -10.74 -3.56
N SER A 289 -22.01 -9.56 -3.71
CA SER A 289 -23.31 -9.25 -3.12
C SER A 289 -24.47 -9.73 -3.98
N PHE A 290 -24.36 -9.66 -5.30
CA PHE A 290 -25.53 -9.87 -6.18
C PHE A 290 -25.41 -11.09 -7.10
N LEU A 291 -24.26 -11.74 -7.20
CA LEU A 291 -24.10 -12.97 -7.95
C LEU A 291 -23.94 -14.17 -7.00
N ILE A 292 -24.78 -15.17 -7.21
CA ILE A 292 -24.62 -16.47 -6.54
C ILE A 292 -23.81 -17.36 -7.48
N THR A 293 -22.64 -17.81 -7.04
CA THR A 293 -21.71 -18.62 -7.83
C THR A 293 -21.47 -19.98 -7.18
N ALA A 294 -21.15 -20.98 -7.98
CA ALA A 294 -20.79 -22.32 -7.50
C ALA A 294 -19.39 -22.29 -6.87
N PRO A 295 -19.21 -22.67 -5.58
CA PRO A 295 -17.91 -22.71 -4.93
C PRO A 295 -17.03 -23.87 -5.43
N ILE A 296 -17.65 -24.96 -5.86
CA ILE A 296 -17.01 -26.18 -6.38
C ILE A 296 -17.72 -26.64 -7.65
N GLU A 297 -17.07 -27.45 -8.44
CA GLU A 297 -17.72 -28.15 -9.55
C GLU A 297 -18.57 -29.32 -9.03
N GLY A 298 -19.70 -29.57 -9.67
CA GLY A 298 -20.59 -30.65 -9.26
C GLY A 298 -21.97 -30.57 -9.88
N LYS A 299 -22.88 -31.41 -9.38
CA LYS A 299 -24.29 -31.42 -9.77
C LYS A 299 -25.06 -30.54 -8.78
N LEU A 300 -25.76 -29.53 -9.29
CA LEU A 300 -26.61 -28.65 -8.49
C LEU A 300 -27.93 -29.36 -8.12
N SER A 301 -28.37 -29.23 -6.88
CA SER A 301 -29.73 -29.56 -6.45
C SER A 301 -30.35 -28.28 -5.89
N LEU A 302 -31.52 -27.90 -6.43
CA LEU A 302 -32.26 -26.70 -6.03
C LEU A 302 -33.29 -27.03 -4.98
#